data_82d1e6828719d93dada69d3020e546d4
#
_entry.id   82d1e6828719d93dada69d3020e546d4
#
_cell.length_a   1.000
_cell.length_b   1.000
_cell.length_c   1.000
_cell.angle_alpha   90.00
_cell.angle_beta   90.00
_cell.angle_gamma   90.00
#
_symmetry.space_group_name_H-M   'P 1'
#
loop_
_entity.id
_entity.type
_entity.pdbx_description
1 polymer ?
#
loop_
_entity_poly.entity_id
_entity_poly.type
_entity_poly.pdbx_seq_one_letter_code
_entity_poly.pdbx_strand_id
1 'polypeptide(L)'
;MNTTIRNIQLVAALIVLAATVIAFISEIHEMYNKKAINLADLLLLFIYIEVIGLVRSYWETRSVRISYPLIIAITALARFIILQDKNDDPVVLLYISLAILVVALSTVVIRFRNS
;
A
#
# COMPACT_ATOMS: atom_id res chain seq x y z
N MET A 1 26.27 8.09 -1.42
CA MET A 1 25.79 6.70 -1.42
C MET A 1 26.44 5.92 -2.54
N ASN A 2 26.78 4.68 -2.26
CA ASN A 2 27.46 3.83 -3.21
C ASN A 2 26.62 3.55 -4.46
N THR A 3 27.23 3.63 -5.63
CA THR A 3 26.54 3.36 -6.89
C THR A 3 25.98 1.94 -6.93
N THR A 4 26.68 0.98 -6.34
CA THR A 4 26.23 -0.41 -6.28
C THR A 4 24.92 -0.54 -5.53
N ILE A 5 24.80 0.11 -4.36
CA ILE A 5 23.57 0.08 -3.56
C ILE A 5 22.42 0.72 -4.33
N ARG A 6 22.70 1.82 -5.01
CA ARG A 6 21.69 2.51 -5.82
C ARG A 6 21.18 1.61 -6.94
N ASN A 7 22.09 0.89 -7.60
CA ASN A 7 21.69 -0.02 -8.67
C ASN A 7 20.84 -1.16 -8.14
N ILE A 8 21.17 -1.69 -6.94
CA ILE A 8 20.38 -2.74 -6.31
C ILE A 8 18.98 -2.22 -6.02
N GLN A 9 18.85 -1.00 -5.51
CA GLN A 9 17.55 -0.41 -5.21
C GLN A 9 16.72 -0.19 -6.47
N LEU A 10 17.35 0.24 -7.56
CA LEU A 10 16.64 0.44 -8.82
C LEU A 10 16.15 -0.88 -9.40
N VAL A 11 16.97 -1.92 -9.31
CA VAL A 11 16.57 -3.26 -9.76
C VAL A 11 15.40 -3.78 -8.90
N ALA A 12 15.51 -3.61 -7.59
CA ALA A 12 14.45 -4.02 -6.68
C ALA A 12 13.13 -3.29 -6.99
N ALA A 13 13.21 -1.98 -7.24
CA ALA A 13 12.03 -1.20 -7.59
C ALA A 13 11.41 -1.69 -8.89
N LEU A 14 12.24 -2.05 -9.87
CA LEU A 14 11.75 -2.59 -11.13
C LEU A 14 11.05 -3.93 -10.93
N ILE A 15 11.61 -4.79 -10.08
CA ILE A 15 10.99 -6.08 -9.76
C ILE A 15 9.64 -5.87 -9.09
N VAL A 16 9.56 -4.95 -8.13
CA VAL A 16 8.29 -4.64 -7.46
C VAL A 16 7.27 -4.13 -8.45
N LEU A 17 7.69 -3.25 -9.36
CA LEU A 17 6.80 -2.70 -10.38
C LEU A 17 6.26 -3.80 -11.28
N ALA A 18 7.13 -4.68 -11.78
CA ALA A 18 6.73 -5.77 -12.65
C ALA A 18 5.77 -6.72 -11.93
N ALA A 19 6.09 -7.08 -10.70
CA ALA A 19 5.23 -7.96 -9.91
C ALA A 19 3.87 -7.33 -9.66
N THR A 20 3.84 -6.03 -9.38
CA THR A 20 2.60 -5.30 -9.12
C THR A 20 1.73 -5.23 -10.37
N VAL A 21 2.32 -4.97 -11.53
CA VAL A 21 1.57 -4.92 -12.79
C VAL A 21 0.97 -6.29 -13.11
N ILE A 22 1.77 -7.34 -12.92
CA ILE A 22 1.28 -8.71 -13.16
C ILE A 22 0.13 -9.02 -12.20
N ALA A 23 0.28 -8.67 -10.93
CA ALA A 23 -0.77 -8.91 -9.94
C ALA A 23 -2.03 -8.13 -10.26
N PHE A 24 -1.89 -6.90 -10.72
CA PHE A 24 -3.03 -6.05 -11.10
C PHE A 24 -3.80 -6.69 -12.25
N ILE A 25 -3.10 -7.13 -13.29
CA ILE A 25 -3.73 -7.76 -14.45
C ILE A 25 -4.38 -9.08 -14.03
N SER A 26 -3.70 -9.87 -13.19
CA SER A 26 -4.25 -11.14 -12.71
C SER A 26 -5.53 -10.93 -11.92
N GLU A 27 -5.58 -9.89 -11.10
CA GLU A 27 -6.76 -9.59 -10.31
C GLU A 27 -7.93 -9.20 -11.20
N ILE A 28 -7.70 -8.37 -12.22
CA ILE A 28 -8.73 -7.99 -13.18
C ILE A 28 -9.26 -9.23 -13.91
N HIS A 29 -8.36 -10.10 -14.32
CA HIS A 29 -8.74 -11.35 -15.01
C HIS A 29 -9.59 -12.23 -14.10
N GLU A 30 -9.22 -12.35 -12.84
CA GLU A 30 -9.98 -13.15 -11.88
C GLU A 30 -11.37 -12.55 -11.63
N MET A 31 -11.45 -11.23 -11.53
CA MET A 31 -12.74 -10.54 -11.38
C MET A 31 -13.64 -10.81 -12.58
N TYR A 32 -13.07 -10.78 -13.77
CA TYR A 32 -13.83 -11.05 -14.99
C TYR A 32 -14.36 -12.49 -15.00
N ASN A 33 -13.54 -13.45 -14.59
CA ASN A 33 -13.92 -14.86 -14.56
C ASN A 33 -15.01 -15.13 -13.52
N LYS A 34 -14.95 -14.47 -12.38
CA LYS A 34 -15.97 -14.59 -11.34
C LYS A 34 -17.27 -13.95 -11.76
N LYS A 35 -17.23 -13.00 -12.67
CA LYS A 35 -18.37 -12.17 -13.08
C LYS A 35 -19.01 -11.47 -11.88
N ALA A 36 -18.23 -11.24 -10.83
CA ALA A 36 -18.68 -10.56 -9.64
C ALA A 36 -17.52 -9.71 -9.12
N ILE A 37 -17.84 -8.50 -8.68
CA ILE A 37 -16.84 -7.58 -8.14
C ILE A 37 -17.16 -7.37 -6.66
N ASN A 38 -16.23 -7.77 -5.81
CA ASN A 38 -16.34 -7.57 -4.37
C ASN A 38 -15.62 -6.31 -3.96
N LEU A 39 -16.03 -5.76 -2.83
CA LEU A 39 -15.33 -4.61 -2.26
C LEU A 39 -13.86 -4.94 -2.01
N ALA A 40 -13.56 -6.17 -1.58
CA ALA A 40 -12.19 -6.61 -1.36
C ALA A 40 -11.34 -6.51 -2.63
N ASP A 41 -11.92 -6.89 -3.77
CA ASP A 41 -11.21 -6.83 -5.05
C ASP A 41 -10.85 -5.39 -5.42
N LEU A 42 -11.79 -4.47 -5.23
CA LEU A 42 -11.55 -3.06 -5.52
C LEU A 42 -10.48 -2.47 -4.63
N LEU A 43 -10.50 -2.82 -3.34
CA LEU A 43 -9.50 -2.34 -2.41
C LEU A 43 -8.10 -2.87 -2.78
N LEU A 44 -8.03 -4.12 -3.21
CA LEU A 44 -6.77 -4.70 -3.64
C LEU A 44 -6.20 -3.98 -4.85
N LEU A 45 -7.05 -3.63 -5.82
CA LEU A 45 -6.64 -2.85 -6.99
C LEU A 45 -6.10 -1.48 -6.58
N PHE A 46 -6.76 -0.83 -5.63
CA PHE A 46 -6.29 0.46 -5.13
C PHE A 46 -4.91 0.35 -4.48
N ILE A 47 -4.67 -0.72 -3.74
CA ILE A 47 -3.36 -0.94 -3.13
C ILE A 47 -2.29 -1.10 -4.21
N TYR A 48 -2.58 -1.83 -5.27
CA TYR A 48 -1.64 -2.00 -6.37
C TYR A 48 -1.34 -0.65 -7.04
N ILE A 49 -2.35 0.18 -7.24
CA ILE A 49 -2.15 1.51 -7.81
C ILE A 49 -1.25 2.36 -6.91
N GLU A 50 -1.45 2.28 -5.61
CA GLU A 50 -0.61 3.03 -4.66
C GLU A 50 0.84 2.56 -4.69
N VAL A 51 1.07 1.25 -4.81
CA VAL A 51 2.42 0.72 -4.93
C VAL A 51 3.09 1.22 -6.22
N ILE A 52 2.35 1.25 -7.31
CA ILE A 52 2.87 1.79 -8.57
C ILE A 52 3.25 3.26 -8.40
N GLY A 53 2.41 4.02 -7.70
CA GLY A 53 2.70 5.42 -7.40
C GLY A 53 3.96 5.60 -6.57
N LEU A 54 4.16 4.70 -5.59
CA LEU A 54 5.36 4.72 -4.77
C LEU A 54 6.62 4.48 -5.61
N VAL A 55 6.59 3.48 -6.49
CA VAL A 55 7.71 3.17 -7.36
C VAL A 55 8.00 4.34 -8.29
N ARG A 56 6.96 4.94 -8.85
CA ARG A 56 7.12 6.10 -9.72
C ARG A 56 7.79 7.25 -8.98
N SER A 57 7.36 7.52 -7.76
CA SER A 57 7.95 8.58 -6.95
C SER A 57 9.42 8.32 -6.70
N TYR A 58 9.77 7.07 -6.40
CA TYR A 58 11.15 6.69 -6.18
C TYR A 58 12.00 6.94 -7.44
N TRP A 59 11.49 6.57 -8.61
CA TRP A 59 12.23 6.74 -9.86
C TRP A 59 12.45 8.21 -10.20
N GLU A 60 11.47 9.07 -9.90
CA GLU A 60 11.57 10.49 -10.20
C GLU A 60 12.50 11.23 -9.25
N THR A 61 12.41 10.92 -7.96
CA THR A 61 13.15 11.65 -6.92
C THR A 61 14.39 10.93 -6.44
N ARG A 62 14.53 9.64 -6.79
CA ARG A 62 15.62 8.77 -6.31
C ARG A 62 15.61 8.62 -4.79
N SER A 63 14.50 8.93 -4.16
CA SER A 63 14.32 8.74 -2.73
C SER A 63 12.86 8.40 -2.46
N VAL A 64 12.62 7.64 -1.40
CA VAL A 64 11.28 7.28 -0.99
C VAL A 64 10.85 8.27 0.08
N ARG A 65 9.74 8.94 -0.17
CA ARG A 65 9.14 9.80 0.86
C ARG A 65 8.48 8.89 1.89
N ILE A 66 8.76 9.13 3.15
CA ILE A 66 8.25 8.28 4.23
C ILE A 66 6.72 8.28 4.25
N SER A 67 6.10 9.39 3.85
CA SER A 67 4.63 9.49 3.84
C SER A 67 3.97 8.49 2.90
N TYR A 68 4.60 8.10 1.80
CA TYR A 68 4.02 7.13 0.87
C TYR A 68 3.81 5.75 1.51
N PRO A 69 4.84 5.13 2.11
CA PRO A 69 4.63 3.85 2.78
C PRO A 69 3.64 3.93 3.93
N LEU A 70 3.60 5.06 4.64
CA LEU A 70 2.67 5.23 5.74
C LEU A 70 1.22 5.31 5.25
N ILE A 71 1.00 5.98 4.13
CA ILE A 71 -0.35 6.05 3.54
C ILE A 71 -0.79 4.67 3.07
N ILE A 72 0.12 3.90 2.48
CA ILE A 72 -0.18 2.52 2.07
C ILE A 72 -0.52 1.67 3.28
N ALA A 73 0.18 1.85 4.39
CA ALA A 73 -0.10 1.12 5.63
C ALA A 73 -1.50 1.46 6.15
N ILE A 74 -1.88 2.74 6.13
CA ILE A 74 -3.20 3.16 6.57
C ILE A 74 -4.28 2.52 5.70
N THR A 75 -4.09 2.53 4.39
CA THR A 75 -5.03 1.93 3.45
C THR A 75 -5.17 0.44 3.68
N ALA A 76 -4.06 -0.26 3.93
CA ALA A 76 -4.08 -1.69 4.19
C ALA A 76 -4.84 -2.00 5.48
N LEU A 77 -4.62 -1.21 6.53
CA LEU A 77 -5.33 -1.39 7.80
C LEU A 77 -6.82 -1.10 7.62
N ALA A 78 -7.16 -0.07 6.87
CA ALA A 78 -8.56 0.25 6.57
C ALA A 78 -9.22 -0.90 5.84
N ARG A 79 -8.50 -1.55 4.93
CA ARG A 79 -9.00 -2.73 4.24
C ARG A 79 -9.34 -3.85 5.22
N PHE A 80 -8.51 -4.07 6.22
CA PHE A 80 -8.80 -5.06 7.24
C PHE A 80 -10.11 -4.77 7.95
N ILE A 81 -10.37 -3.50 8.26
CA ILE A 81 -11.62 -3.11 8.91
C ILE A 81 -12.81 -3.41 8.01
N ILE A 82 -12.71 -3.07 6.74
CA ILE A 82 -13.82 -3.24 5.80
C ILE A 82 -14.12 -4.72 5.58
N LEU A 83 -13.08 -5.55 5.54
CA LEU A 83 -13.23 -6.98 5.29
C LEU A 83 -13.57 -7.78 6.55
N GLN A 84 -13.64 -7.12 7.70
CA GLN A 84 -13.92 -7.80 8.95
C GLN A 84 -15.31 -8.42 8.91
N ASP A 85 -15.41 -9.68 9.30
CA ASP A 85 -16.67 -10.37 9.40
C ASP A 85 -17.41 -9.87 10.64
N LYS A 86 -18.74 -9.83 10.56
CA LYS A 86 -19.58 -9.44 11.70
C LYS A 86 -19.38 -10.37 12.89
N ASN A 87 -18.91 -11.57 12.65
CA ASN A 87 -18.67 -12.55 13.70
C ASN A 87 -17.32 -12.39 14.40
N ASP A 88 -16.49 -11.50 13.88
CA ASP A 88 -15.19 -11.24 14.47
C ASP A 88 -15.33 -10.41 15.75
N ASP A 89 -14.35 -10.59 16.64
CA ASP A 89 -14.34 -9.89 17.92
C ASP A 89 -14.22 -8.37 17.69
N PRO A 90 -15.13 -7.57 18.26
CA PRO A 90 -15.04 -6.11 18.13
C PRO A 90 -13.74 -5.52 18.65
N VAL A 91 -13.05 -6.21 19.54
CA VAL A 91 -11.77 -5.74 20.07
C VAL A 91 -10.73 -5.66 18.96
N VAL A 92 -10.79 -6.56 17.97
CA VAL A 92 -9.87 -6.52 16.83
C VAL A 92 -10.05 -5.21 16.05
N LEU A 93 -11.29 -4.78 15.84
CA LEU A 93 -11.56 -3.51 15.18
C LEU A 93 -10.97 -2.34 15.96
N LEU A 94 -11.09 -2.39 17.26
CA LEU A 94 -10.52 -1.35 18.12
C LEU A 94 -9.00 -1.28 17.95
N TYR A 95 -8.32 -2.42 17.97
CA TYR A 95 -6.87 -2.46 17.79
C TYR A 95 -6.45 -1.95 16.44
N ILE A 96 -7.16 -2.33 15.37
CA ILE A 96 -6.85 -1.86 14.03
C ILE A 96 -7.06 -0.35 13.92
N SER A 97 -8.13 0.15 14.53
CA SER A 97 -8.41 1.59 14.53
C SER A 97 -7.34 2.37 15.26
N LEU A 98 -6.85 1.84 16.39
CA LEU A 98 -5.76 2.46 17.13
C LEU A 98 -4.47 2.44 16.32
N ALA A 99 -4.21 1.35 15.60
CA ALA A 99 -3.03 1.27 14.73
C ALA A 99 -3.10 2.32 13.63
N ILE A 100 -4.26 2.52 13.02
CA ILE A 100 -4.44 3.55 12.00
C ILE A 100 -4.18 4.93 12.59
N LEU A 101 -4.70 5.18 13.79
CA LEU A 101 -4.50 6.47 14.45
C LEU A 101 -3.01 6.71 14.72
N VAL A 102 -2.30 5.71 15.21
CA VAL A 102 -0.87 5.83 15.50
C VAL A 102 -0.10 6.12 14.21
N VAL A 103 -0.39 5.40 13.14
CA VAL A 103 0.30 5.61 11.86
C VAL A 103 -0.03 7.00 11.30
N ALA A 104 -1.29 7.43 11.41
CA ALA A 104 -1.71 8.75 10.95
C ALA A 104 -1.00 9.85 11.72
N LEU A 105 -0.89 9.70 13.05
CA LEU A 105 -0.17 10.67 13.88
C LEU A 105 1.31 10.70 13.51
N SER A 106 1.89 9.55 13.23
CA SER A 106 3.28 9.46 12.78
C SER A 106 3.49 10.22 11.47
N THR A 107 2.53 10.11 10.55
CA THR A 107 2.59 10.82 9.29
C THR A 107 2.57 12.33 9.49
N VAL A 108 1.70 12.80 10.39
CA VAL A 108 1.61 14.23 10.69
C VAL A 108 2.90 14.73 11.32
N VAL A 109 3.46 13.97 12.26
CA VAL A 109 4.70 14.35 12.93
C VAL A 109 5.85 14.45 11.91
N ILE A 110 5.96 13.50 11.02
CA ILE A 110 7.01 13.49 10.01
C ILE A 110 6.85 14.69 9.06
N ARG A 111 5.64 14.97 8.63
CA ARG A 111 5.37 16.11 7.76
C ARG A 111 5.73 17.41 8.44
N PHE A 112 5.36 17.54 9.71
CA PHE A 112 5.62 18.74 10.48
C PHE A 112 7.12 18.97 10.65
N ARG A 113 7.85 17.87 10.83
CA ARG A 113 9.29 17.93 11.04
C ARG A 113 10.05 18.30 9.78
N ASN A 114 9.51 17.96 8.62
CA ASN A 114 10.18 18.19 7.33
C ASN A 114 9.74 19.49 6.65
N SER A 115 8.82 20.24 7.24
CA SER A 115 8.33 21.48 6.63
C SER A 115 9.15 22.70 7.00
#